data_c35ba189d1b687e1a7843b496bc58265
#
_entry.id   c35ba189d1b687e1a7843b496bc58265
#
_cell.length_a   1.000
_cell.length_b   1.000
_cell.length_c   1.000
_cell.angle_alpha   90.00
_cell.angle_beta   90.00
_cell.angle_gamma   90.00
#
_symmetry.space_group_name_H-M   'P 1'
#
loop_
_entity.id
_entity.type
_entity.pdbx_description
1 polymer ?
#
loop_
_entity_poly.entity_id
_entity_poly.type
_entity_poly.pdbx_seq_one_letter_code
_entity_poly.pdbx_strand_id
1 'polypeptide(L)'
;LEFASIDLITMKRDRDFRRIYLESDKLIVKSCIFELEQAITGQLFPDAKMTVKVIERFHLSRQYTPQNLMPIYEESILLELKAYNALLYSLMHDSKQVFSSEDTLCLEVPDTVIADGKEQELLQILEKIFCERCGLNFHVSTKRGEPPKSKRRKKAELELGQEVAAITKHYASVKAGEQTAQAGSTEAAEEKKPAAAAK
;
A
#
# COMPACT_ATOMS: atom_id res chain seq x y z
N LEU A 1 29.31 -5.06 -6.70
CA LEU A 1 29.49 -5.19 -5.23
C LEU A 1 30.88 -4.70 -4.75
N GLU A 2 31.42 -3.67 -5.36
CA GLU A 2 32.77 -3.14 -5.03
C GLU A 2 32.86 -2.56 -3.60
N PHE A 3 31.74 -2.30 -2.95
CA PHE A 3 31.66 -1.66 -1.62
C PHE A 3 31.17 -2.60 -0.52
N ALA A 4 31.11 -3.90 -0.80
CA ALA A 4 30.65 -4.90 0.15
C ALA A 4 31.77 -5.85 0.53
N SER A 5 31.85 -6.19 1.81
CA SER A 5 32.76 -7.17 2.36
C SER A 5 32.00 -8.35 2.95
N ILE A 6 32.64 -9.52 2.95
CA ILE A 6 32.11 -10.70 3.64
C ILE A 6 32.67 -10.69 5.05
N ASP A 7 31.78 -10.50 6.03
CA ASP A 7 32.15 -10.52 7.45
C ASP A 7 32.25 -11.94 7.99
N LEU A 8 31.25 -12.77 7.74
CA LEU A 8 31.16 -14.10 8.33
C LEU A 8 30.47 -15.10 7.39
N ILE A 9 30.99 -16.32 7.35
CA ILE A 9 30.30 -17.46 6.73
C ILE A 9 30.00 -18.49 7.81
N THR A 10 28.71 -18.76 8.04
CA THR A 10 28.28 -19.76 9.00
C THR A 10 27.69 -20.99 8.32
N MET A 11 27.94 -22.15 8.91
CA MET A 11 27.39 -23.43 8.47
C MET A 11 26.50 -23.99 9.55
N LYS A 12 25.21 -24.27 9.22
CA LYS A 12 24.37 -25.06 10.12
C LYS A 12 24.83 -26.52 10.13
N ARG A 13 24.43 -27.25 11.19
CA ARG A 13 24.70 -28.71 11.32
C ARG A 13 24.14 -29.51 10.13
N ASP A 14 23.01 -29.09 9.56
CA ASP A 14 22.52 -29.59 8.27
C ASP A 14 23.44 -29.04 7.17
N ARG A 15 24.19 -29.94 6.54
CA ARG A 15 25.21 -29.61 5.57
C ARG A 15 24.72 -28.85 4.33
N ASP A 16 23.41 -28.77 4.15
CA ASP A 16 22.78 -28.25 2.93
C ASP A 16 22.42 -26.77 3.01
N PHE A 17 22.79 -26.07 4.09
CA PHE A 17 22.46 -24.65 4.26
C PHE A 17 23.68 -23.83 4.66
N ARG A 18 23.93 -22.73 3.93
CA ARG A 18 24.99 -21.75 4.19
C ARG A 18 24.42 -20.37 4.39
N ARG A 19 24.91 -19.64 5.38
CA ARG A 19 24.65 -18.22 5.57
C ARG A 19 25.95 -17.46 5.35
N ILE A 20 25.87 -16.42 4.52
CA ILE A 20 26.95 -15.49 4.24
C ILE A 20 26.49 -14.15 4.79
N TYR A 21 27.27 -13.56 5.69
CA TYR A 21 27.02 -12.23 6.21
C TYR A 21 27.81 -11.23 5.37
N LEU A 22 27.09 -10.31 4.76
CA LEU A 22 27.62 -9.31 3.86
C LEU A 22 27.47 -7.94 4.52
N GLU A 23 28.58 -7.23 4.72
CA GLU A 23 28.59 -5.87 5.22
C GLU A 23 28.83 -4.89 4.07
N SER A 24 28.14 -3.75 4.09
CA SER A 24 28.28 -2.72 3.08
C SER A 24 27.95 -1.34 3.64
N ASP A 25 28.72 -0.32 3.22
CA ASP A 25 28.44 1.09 3.52
C ASP A 25 27.35 1.68 2.61
N LYS A 26 26.91 0.94 1.61
CA LYS A 26 25.88 1.34 0.65
C LYS A 26 24.76 0.34 0.62
N LEU A 27 23.55 0.86 0.34
CA LEU A 27 22.40 0.00 0.11
C LEU A 27 22.61 -0.88 -1.12
N ILE A 28 22.30 -2.16 -0.96
CA ILE A 28 22.27 -3.14 -2.04
C ILE A 28 20.82 -3.54 -2.25
N VAL A 29 20.34 -3.45 -3.48
CA VAL A 29 18.99 -3.86 -3.83
C VAL A 29 18.81 -5.37 -3.71
N LYS A 30 17.68 -5.82 -3.24
CA LYS A 30 17.42 -7.24 -2.93
C LYS A 30 17.52 -8.16 -4.15
N SER A 31 17.23 -7.65 -5.35
CA SER A 31 17.43 -8.41 -6.59
C SER A 31 18.88 -8.84 -6.79
N CYS A 32 19.84 -7.93 -6.55
CA CYS A 32 21.27 -8.26 -6.64
C CYS A 32 21.68 -9.31 -5.59
N ILE A 33 21.10 -9.28 -4.41
CA ILE A 33 21.36 -10.31 -3.38
C ILE A 33 20.83 -11.68 -3.83
N PHE A 34 19.64 -11.74 -4.41
CA PHE A 34 19.10 -13.00 -4.94
C PHE A 34 19.91 -13.53 -6.12
N GLU A 35 20.35 -12.65 -7.02
CA GLU A 35 21.28 -13.04 -8.10
C GLU A 35 22.60 -13.57 -7.56
N LEU A 36 23.16 -12.94 -6.51
CA LEU A 36 24.37 -13.41 -5.84
C LEU A 36 24.16 -14.79 -5.20
N GLU A 37 23.05 -15.01 -4.48
CA GLU A 37 22.70 -16.31 -3.91
C GLU A 37 22.65 -17.41 -4.99
N GLN A 38 22.02 -17.11 -6.12
CA GLN A 38 21.92 -18.03 -7.26
C GLN A 38 23.29 -18.28 -7.91
N ALA A 39 24.08 -17.24 -8.12
CA ALA A 39 25.41 -17.35 -8.70
C ALA A 39 26.34 -18.19 -7.82
N ILE A 40 26.35 -17.95 -6.50
CA ILE A 40 27.14 -18.74 -5.54
C ILE A 40 26.71 -20.21 -5.56
N THR A 41 25.39 -20.44 -5.53
CA THR A 41 24.86 -21.81 -5.53
C THR A 41 25.22 -22.54 -6.83
N GLY A 42 25.03 -21.91 -7.99
CA GLY A 42 25.29 -22.51 -9.29
C GLY A 42 26.78 -22.72 -9.60
N GLN A 43 27.64 -21.78 -9.16
CA GLN A 43 29.10 -21.87 -9.46
C GLN A 43 29.87 -22.74 -8.47
N LEU A 44 29.53 -22.65 -7.17
CA LEU A 44 30.30 -23.38 -6.15
C LEU A 44 29.68 -24.75 -5.79
N PHE A 45 28.41 -24.94 -6.06
CA PHE A 45 27.68 -26.14 -5.64
C PHE A 45 26.77 -26.70 -6.74
N PRO A 46 27.26 -26.89 -7.99
CA PRO A 46 26.39 -27.25 -9.13
C PRO A 46 25.70 -28.61 -8.93
N ASP A 47 26.37 -29.56 -8.25
CA ASP A 47 25.89 -30.93 -8.05
C ASP A 47 25.25 -31.16 -6.67
N ALA A 48 25.26 -30.15 -5.79
CA ALA A 48 24.77 -30.29 -4.42
C ALA A 48 23.42 -29.57 -4.24
N LYS A 49 22.46 -30.20 -3.56
CA LYS A 49 21.24 -29.53 -3.07
C LYS A 49 21.58 -28.61 -1.91
N MET A 50 22.27 -27.51 -2.22
CA MET A 50 22.68 -26.55 -1.21
C MET A 50 21.90 -25.26 -1.34
N THR A 51 21.43 -24.74 -0.20
CA THR A 51 20.79 -23.43 -0.11
C THR A 51 21.77 -22.42 0.46
N VAL A 52 22.09 -21.41 -0.30
CA VAL A 52 22.88 -20.26 0.15
C VAL A 52 21.94 -19.11 0.45
N LYS A 53 22.12 -18.48 1.62
CA LYS A 53 21.41 -17.26 2.00
C LYS A 53 22.42 -16.20 2.39
N VAL A 54 22.28 -15.03 1.76
CA VAL A 54 23.06 -13.83 2.07
C VAL A 54 22.24 -12.97 3.03
N ILE A 55 22.86 -12.62 4.15
CA ILE A 55 22.28 -11.73 5.17
C ILE A 55 23.07 -10.44 5.11
N GLU A 56 22.42 -9.39 4.62
CA GLU A 56 22.99 -8.07 4.48
C GLU A 56 22.99 -7.32 5.80
N ARG A 57 24.03 -6.55 6.05
CA ARG A 57 24.13 -5.55 7.10
C ARG A 57 24.70 -4.27 6.50
N PHE A 58 24.02 -3.15 6.70
CA PHE A 58 24.40 -1.87 6.12
C PHE A 58 24.92 -0.92 7.21
N HIS A 59 26.05 -0.27 6.93
CA HIS A 59 26.61 0.80 7.74
C HIS A 59 26.30 2.15 7.08
N LEU A 60 25.00 2.54 7.16
CA LEU A 60 24.52 3.73 6.47
C LEU A 60 25.00 5.02 7.15
N SER A 61 25.24 6.06 6.37
CA SER A 61 25.57 7.37 6.89
C SER A 61 24.39 7.99 7.64
N ARG A 62 24.66 8.95 8.56
CA ARG A 62 23.64 9.59 9.42
C ARG A 62 22.54 10.37 8.67
N GLN A 63 22.71 10.61 7.38
CA GLN A 63 21.69 11.23 6.55
C GLN A 63 20.51 10.31 6.20
N TYR A 64 20.66 9.02 6.39
CA TYR A 64 19.57 8.06 6.17
C TYR A 64 18.71 7.98 7.42
N THR A 65 17.46 8.39 7.28
CA THR A 65 16.39 8.18 8.26
C THR A 65 15.42 7.12 7.70
N PRO A 66 14.67 6.41 8.52
CA PRO A 66 13.63 5.48 8.07
C PRO A 66 12.68 6.10 7.04
N GLN A 67 12.28 7.36 7.25
CA GLN A 67 11.40 8.10 6.35
C GLN A 67 12.02 8.29 4.96
N ASN A 68 13.31 8.62 4.88
CA ASN A 68 14.00 8.83 3.61
C ASN A 68 14.40 7.50 2.95
N LEU A 69 14.67 6.47 3.76
CA LEU A 69 15.08 5.16 3.27
C LEU A 69 13.90 4.37 2.69
N MET A 70 12.71 4.49 3.29
CA MET A 70 11.55 3.69 2.92
C MET A 70 11.21 3.77 1.41
N PRO A 71 11.07 4.97 0.79
CA PRO A 71 10.77 5.04 -0.65
C PRO A 71 11.87 4.46 -1.54
N ILE A 72 13.12 4.49 -1.09
CA ILE A 72 14.28 3.98 -1.85
C ILE A 72 14.35 2.45 -1.77
N TYR A 73 13.99 1.89 -0.62
CA TYR A 73 14.19 0.47 -0.32
C TYR A 73 12.90 -0.36 -0.35
N GLU A 74 11.74 0.29 -0.55
CA GLU A 74 10.41 -0.33 -0.55
C GLU A 74 10.32 -1.50 -1.54
N GLU A 75 10.81 -1.33 -2.76
CA GLU A 75 10.79 -2.37 -3.78
C GLU A 75 11.59 -3.61 -3.33
N SER A 76 12.72 -3.41 -2.66
CA SER A 76 13.52 -4.49 -2.08
C SER A 76 12.79 -5.20 -0.95
N ILE A 77 12.09 -4.46 -0.09
CA ILE A 77 11.25 -5.01 0.99
C ILE A 77 10.11 -5.85 0.40
N LEU A 78 9.41 -5.31 -0.59
CA LEU A 78 8.30 -6.02 -1.26
C LEU A 78 8.79 -7.30 -1.95
N LEU A 79 9.95 -7.26 -2.60
CA LEU A 79 10.55 -8.43 -3.23
C LEU A 79 10.91 -9.51 -2.21
N GLU A 80 11.46 -9.11 -1.06
CA GLU A 80 11.80 -10.03 0.04
C GLU A 80 10.55 -10.64 0.67
N LEU A 81 9.53 -9.82 0.95
CA LEU A 81 8.25 -10.29 1.46
C LEU A 81 7.57 -11.27 0.50
N LYS A 82 7.61 -10.99 -0.81
CA LYS A 82 7.06 -11.86 -1.85
C LYS A 82 7.76 -13.23 -1.87
N ALA A 83 9.08 -13.25 -1.72
CA ALA A 83 9.86 -14.48 -1.66
C ALA A 83 9.64 -15.26 -0.35
N TYR A 84 9.33 -14.55 0.74
CA TYR A 84 9.08 -15.15 2.05
C TYR A 84 7.63 -15.64 2.22
N ASN A 85 6.66 -14.75 1.99
CA ASN A 85 5.23 -15.04 2.15
C ASN A 85 4.37 -14.08 1.33
N ALA A 86 3.63 -14.63 0.37
CA ALA A 86 2.76 -13.85 -0.53
C ALA A 86 1.66 -13.05 0.21
N LEU A 87 1.19 -13.51 1.38
CA LEU A 87 0.19 -12.78 2.18
C LEU A 87 0.80 -11.52 2.82
N LEU A 88 2.04 -11.60 3.30
CA LEU A 88 2.75 -10.43 3.83
C LEU A 88 3.07 -9.43 2.73
N TYR A 89 3.43 -9.90 1.54
CA TYR A 89 3.59 -9.05 0.36
C TYR A 89 2.30 -8.28 0.04
N SER A 90 1.16 -8.98 -0.04
CA SER A 90 -0.13 -8.35 -0.33
C SER A 90 -0.51 -7.35 0.76
N LEU A 91 -0.30 -7.69 2.03
CA LEU A 91 -0.61 -6.83 3.16
C LEU A 91 0.21 -5.54 3.12
N MET A 92 1.52 -5.62 2.87
CA MET A 92 2.40 -4.46 2.75
C MET A 92 2.06 -3.61 1.53
N HIS A 93 1.85 -4.26 0.38
CA HIS A 93 1.51 -3.59 -0.88
C HIS A 93 0.18 -2.82 -0.83
N ASP A 94 -0.81 -3.35 -0.11
CA ASP A 94 -2.14 -2.76 0.00
C ASP A 94 -2.24 -1.75 1.17
N SER A 95 -1.20 -1.66 2.00
CA SER A 95 -1.13 -0.73 3.14
C SER A 95 -0.66 0.65 2.69
N LYS A 96 -1.16 1.69 3.37
CA LYS A 96 -0.64 3.05 3.19
C LYS A 96 0.40 3.33 4.27
N GLN A 97 1.50 3.93 3.84
CA GLN A 97 2.61 4.29 4.70
C GLN A 97 2.49 5.76 5.09
N VAL A 98 2.37 6.03 6.38
CA VAL A 98 2.27 7.38 6.94
C VAL A 98 3.32 7.55 8.02
N PHE A 99 4.30 8.41 7.79
CA PHE A 99 5.31 8.72 8.80
C PHE A 99 4.78 9.78 9.77
N SER A 100 4.79 9.45 11.06
CA SER A 100 4.45 10.40 12.13
C SER A 100 5.67 11.20 12.58
N SER A 101 6.87 10.64 12.44
CA SER A 101 8.18 11.25 12.66
C SER A 101 9.20 10.59 11.73
N GLU A 102 10.44 11.07 11.72
CA GLU A 102 11.53 10.50 10.91
C GLU A 102 11.77 9.00 11.20
N ASP A 103 11.50 8.56 12.44
CA ASP A 103 11.77 7.22 12.93
C ASP A 103 10.50 6.37 13.13
N THR A 104 9.31 6.96 13.00
CA THR A 104 8.05 6.29 13.35
C THR A 104 7.12 6.18 12.13
N LEU A 105 6.88 4.95 11.71
CA LEU A 105 5.95 4.61 10.64
C LEU A 105 4.61 4.13 11.21
N CYS A 106 3.52 4.67 10.70
CA CYS A 106 2.17 4.15 10.89
C CYS A 106 1.70 3.51 9.58
N LEU A 107 1.46 2.21 9.59
CA LEU A 107 0.88 1.51 8.45
C LEU A 107 -0.64 1.51 8.58
N GLU A 108 -1.33 2.14 7.64
CA GLU A 108 -2.78 1.99 7.49
C GLU A 108 -3.06 0.68 6.75
N VAL A 109 -3.35 -0.35 7.53
CA VAL A 109 -3.57 -1.72 7.04
C VAL A 109 -5.05 -1.89 6.71
N PRO A 110 -5.42 -2.44 5.53
CA PRO A 110 -6.82 -2.70 5.21
C PRO A 110 -7.43 -3.69 6.20
N ASP A 111 -8.68 -3.43 6.61
CA ASP A 111 -9.41 -4.29 7.53
C ASP A 111 -9.79 -5.60 6.83
N THR A 112 -8.97 -6.62 7.00
CA THR A 112 -9.11 -7.95 6.40
C THR A 112 -8.67 -9.03 7.37
N VAL A 113 -9.20 -10.25 7.21
CA VAL A 113 -8.81 -11.43 7.99
C VAL A 113 -7.31 -11.74 7.86
N ILE A 114 -6.70 -11.41 6.71
CA ILE A 114 -5.26 -11.56 6.50
C ILE A 114 -4.47 -10.62 7.42
N ALA A 115 -4.96 -9.39 7.57
CA ALA A 115 -4.35 -8.41 8.46
C ALA A 115 -4.33 -8.91 9.91
N ASP A 116 -5.45 -9.45 10.40
CA ASP A 116 -5.55 -9.96 11.79
C ASP A 116 -4.51 -11.05 12.10
N GLY A 117 -4.24 -11.93 11.11
CA GLY A 117 -3.32 -13.04 11.31
C GLY A 117 -1.85 -12.73 10.99
N LYS A 118 -1.55 -11.65 10.23
CA LYS A 118 -0.21 -11.42 9.68
C LYS A 118 0.40 -10.05 10.03
N GLU A 119 -0.37 -9.18 10.65
CA GLU A 119 0.06 -7.83 11.02
C GLU A 119 1.32 -7.84 11.90
N GLN A 120 1.31 -8.60 12.98
CA GLN A 120 2.44 -8.68 13.92
C GLN A 120 3.71 -9.22 13.25
N GLU A 121 3.57 -10.21 12.38
CA GLU A 121 4.70 -10.76 11.64
C GLU A 121 5.29 -9.73 10.67
N LEU A 122 4.44 -8.94 10.01
CA LEU A 122 4.88 -7.85 9.14
C LEU A 122 5.67 -6.79 9.92
N LEU A 123 5.14 -6.34 11.06
CA LEU A 123 5.82 -5.35 11.91
C LEU A 123 7.21 -5.83 12.34
N GLN A 124 7.31 -7.07 12.83
CA GLN A 124 8.59 -7.65 13.26
C GLN A 124 9.60 -7.73 12.12
N ILE A 125 9.16 -8.03 10.90
CA ILE A 125 10.05 -8.08 9.73
C ILE A 125 10.54 -6.68 9.39
N LEU A 126 9.68 -5.68 9.37
CA LEU A 126 10.07 -4.30 9.10
C LEU A 126 11.04 -3.77 10.17
N GLU A 127 10.77 -4.00 11.45
CA GLU A 127 11.68 -3.64 12.54
C GLU A 127 13.06 -4.30 12.36
N LYS A 128 13.10 -5.59 12.02
CA LYS A 128 14.37 -6.28 11.74
C LYS A 128 15.13 -5.67 10.57
N ILE A 129 14.42 -5.33 9.49
CA ILE A 129 15.06 -4.73 8.31
C ILE A 129 15.67 -3.38 8.68
N PHE A 130 14.95 -2.49 9.34
CA PHE A 130 15.44 -1.15 9.64
C PHE A 130 16.43 -1.14 10.82
N CYS A 131 16.16 -1.87 11.90
CA CYS A 131 17.02 -1.87 13.09
C CYS A 131 18.24 -2.78 12.93
N GLU A 132 18.05 -4.05 12.55
CA GLU A 132 19.16 -5.02 12.53
C GLU A 132 19.99 -4.94 11.25
N ARG A 133 19.35 -4.73 10.08
CA ARG A 133 20.05 -4.67 8.80
C ARG A 133 20.59 -3.28 8.49
N CYS A 134 19.79 -2.23 8.71
CA CYS A 134 20.16 -0.85 8.38
C CYS A 134 20.77 -0.07 9.55
N GLY A 135 20.71 -0.60 10.77
CA GLY A 135 21.23 0.06 11.98
C GLY A 135 20.52 1.36 12.35
N LEU A 136 19.26 1.54 11.93
CA LEU A 136 18.47 2.73 12.19
C LEU A 136 17.51 2.50 13.35
N ASN A 137 17.24 3.54 14.13
CA ASN A 137 16.13 3.50 15.09
C ASN A 137 14.83 3.54 14.31
N PHE A 138 13.96 2.57 14.52
CA PHE A 138 12.70 2.46 13.81
C PHE A 138 11.60 1.91 14.69
N HIS A 139 10.48 2.60 14.68
CA HIS A 139 9.25 2.17 15.34
C HIS A 139 8.15 2.07 14.29
N VAL A 140 7.43 0.96 14.32
CA VAL A 140 6.31 0.76 13.41
C VAL A 140 5.06 0.42 14.21
N SER A 141 3.96 1.05 13.82
CA SER A 141 2.63 0.81 14.37
C SER A 141 1.64 0.59 13.23
N THR A 142 0.50 0.01 13.54
CA THR A 142 -0.56 -0.20 12.56
C THR A 142 -1.81 0.56 12.97
N LYS A 143 -2.57 0.97 11.96
CA LYS A 143 -3.91 1.52 12.09
C LYS A 143 -4.80 0.84 11.09
N ARG A 144 -6.01 0.47 11.51
CA ARG A 144 -7.00 -0.10 10.59
C ARG A 144 -7.52 0.99 9.65
N GLY A 145 -7.38 0.72 8.36
CA GLY A 145 -7.90 1.55 7.29
C GLY A 145 -9.15 0.91 6.66
N GLU A 146 -9.79 1.64 5.75
CA GLU A 146 -10.87 1.05 4.97
C GLU A 146 -10.36 -0.11 4.10
N PRO A 147 -11.13 -1.20 3.97
CA PRO A 147 -10.76 -2.30 3.11
C PRO A 147 -10.62 -1.82 1.66
N PRO A 148 -9.65 -2.34 0.90
CA PRO A 148 -9.44 -1.93 -0.48
C PRO A 148 -10.71 -2.21 -1.30
N LYS A 149 -11.27 -1.15 -1.89
CA LYS A 149 -12.45 -1.28 -2.74
C LYS A 149 -12.09 -2.12 -3.97
N SER A 150 -12.70 -3.29 -4.10
CA SER A 150 -12.47 -4.14 -5.26
C SER A 150 -12.81 -3.38 -6.55
N LYS A 151 -12.13 -3.71 -7.66
CA LYS A 151 -12.42 -3.08 -8.97
C LYS A 151 -13.91 -3.15 -9.34
N ARG A 152 -14.60 -4.25 -8.96
CA ARG A 152 -16.06 -4.41 -9.12
C ARG A 152 -16.85 -3.41 -8.27
N ARG A 153 -16.45 -3.21 -7.03
CA ARG A 153 -17.12 -2.27 -6.11
C ARG A 153 -16.93 -0.82 -6.56
N LYS A 154 -15.71 -0.44 -7.00
CA LYS A 154 -15.44 0.88 -7.59
C LYS A 154 -16.29 1.15 -8.83
N LYS A 155 -16.44 0.13 -9.69
CA LYS A 155 -17.28 0.23 -10.89
C LYS A 155 -18.76 0.36 -10.54
N ALA A 156 -19.26 -0.44 -9.59
CA ALA A 156 -20.64 -0.37 -9.12
C ALA A 156 -20.97 0.98 -8.43
N GLU A 157 -20.04 1.51 -7.61
CA GLU A 157 -20.21 2.84 -6.99
C GLU A 157 -20.22 3.96 -8.04
N LEU A 158 -19.41 3.85 -9.10
CA LEU A 158 -19.40 4.82 -10.19
C LEU A 158 -20.73 4.77 -10.99
N GLU A 159 -21.20 3.57 -11.32
CA GLU A 159 -22.48 3.35 -12.01
C GLU A 159 -23.65 3.88 -11.18
N LEU A 160 -23.70 3.52 -9.88
CA LEU A 160 -24.72 4.02 -8.95
C LEU A 160 -24.69 5.55 -8.82
N GLY A 161 -23.52 6.15 -8.74
CA GLY A 161 -23.34 7.59 -8.68
C GLY A 161 -23.87 8.29 -9.95
N GLN A 162 -23.67 7.70 -11.12
CA GLN A 162 -24.20 8.22 -12.39
C GLN A 162 -25.73 8.10 -12.45
N GLU A 163 -26.29 6.98 -12.00
CA GLU A 163 -27.75 6.79 -11.94
C GLU A 163 -28.41 7.78 -10.96
N VAL A 164 -27.85 7.95 -9.76
CA VAL A 164 -28.35 8.93 -8.79
C VAL A 164 -28.30 10.36 -9.35
N ALA A 165 -27.21 10.73 -10.03
CA ALA A 165 -27.08 12.04 -10.67
C ALA A 165 -28.10 12.24 -11.80
N ALA A 166 -28.37 11.20 -12.60
CA ALA A 166 -29.37 11.23 -13.66
C ALA A 166 -30.80 11.40 -13.09
N ILE A 167 -31.13 10.64 -12.04
CA ILE A 167 -32.42 10.73 -11.34
C ILE A 167 -32.58 12.11 -10.73
N THR A 168 -31.57 12.66 -10.06
CA THR A 168 -31.62 13.99 -9.45
C THR A 168 -31.85 15.09 -10.49
N LYS A 169 -31.18 15.00 -11.65
CA LYS A 169 -31.41 15.93 -12.78
C LYS A 169 -32.83 15.82 -13.33
N HIS A 170 -33.36 14.60 -13.46
CA HIS A 170 -34.72 14.39 -13.92
C HIS A 170 -35.76 15.00 -12.96
N TYR A 171 -35.60 14.78 -11.64
CA TYR A 171 -36.48 15.40 -10.65
C TYR A 171 -36.40 16.95 -10.62
N ALA A 172 -35.20 17.50 -10.82
CA ALA A 172 -34.99 18.94 -10.91
C ALA A 172 -35.72 19.53 -12.15
N SER A 173 -35.67 18.85 -13.30
CA SER A 173 -36.33 19.27 -14.54
C SER A 173 -37.86 19.16 -14.44
N VAL A 174 -38.39 18.12 -13.80
CA VAL A 174 -39.84 17.95 -13.57
C VAL A 174 -40.35 19.04 -12.62
N LYS A 175 -39.64 19.34 -11.56
CA LYS A 175 -40.01 20.39 -10.59
C LYS A 175 -39.97 21.81 -11.21
N ALA A 176 -39.04 22.08 -12.13
CA ALA A 176 -38.98 23.31 -12.89
C ALA A 176 -40.14 23.41 -13.91
N GLY A 177 -40.58 22.28 -14.50
CA GLY A 177 -41.72 22.22 -15.39
C GLY A 177 -43.08 22.45 -14.69
N GLU A 178 -43.24 21.94 -13.45
CA GLU A 178 -44.44 22.17 -12.64
C GLU A 178 -44.58 23.63 -12.16
N GLN A 179 -43.47 24.31 -11.85
CA GLN A 179 -43.50 25.73 -11.48
C GLN A 179 -43.83 26.64 -12.65
N THR A 180 -43.44 26.30 -13.88
CA THR A 180 -43.87 27.05 -15.08
C THR A 180 -45.31 26.79 -15.47
N ALA A 181 -45.87 25.61 -15.19
CA ALA A 181 -47.29 25.30 -15.43
C ALA A 181 -48.23 26.01 -14.44
N GLN A 182 -47.81 26.23 -13.19
CA GLN A 182 -48.59 26.99 -12.19
C GLN A 182 -48.52 28.51 -12.40
N ALA A 183 -47.47 29.05 -12.98
CA ALA A 183 -47.36 30.47 -13.33
C ALA A 183 -48.22 30.83 -14.55
N GLY A 184 -48.47 29.89 -15.46
CA GLY A 184 -49.35 30.11 -16.63
C GLY A 184 -50.86 30.01 -16.37
N SER A 185 -51.29 29.47 -15.21
CA SER A 185 -52.70 29.33 -14.86
C SER A 185 -53.24 30.45 -13.98
N THR A 186 -52.41 31.39 -13.53
CA THR A 186 -52.84 32.53 -12.68
C THR A 186 -53.06 33.83 -13.48
N GLU A 187 -52.64 33.88 -14.76
CA GLU A 187 -52.79 35.07 -15.61
C GLU A 187 -54.10 35.09 -16.50
N ALA A 188 -54.86 34.00 -16.46
CA ALA A 188 -56.09 33.88 -17.30
C ALA A 188 -57.44 34.07 -16.54
N ALA A 189 -57.42 34.50 -15.28
CA ALA A 189 -58.59 34.60 -14.45
C ALA A 189 -59.02 36.05 -14.04
N GLU A 190 -58.39 37.07 -14.64
CA GLU A 190 -58.70 38.47 -14.25
C GLU A 190 -59.10 39.33 -15.43
N GLU A 191 -60.09 38.87 -16.23
CA GLU A 191 -60.82 39.73 -17.18
C GLU A 191 -62.20 39.15 -17.49
N LYS A 192 -63.20 39.42 -16.59
CA LYS A 192 -64.61 39.60 -16.94
C LYS A 192 -65.45 39.88 -15.70
N LYS A 193 -65.62 41.16 -15.39
CA LYS A 193 -66.67 41.60 -14.58
C LYS A 193 -67.57 42.55 -15.43
N PRO A 194 -68.77 42.18 -15.80
CA PRO A 194 -69.72 43.14 -16.41
C PRO A 194 -70.47 43.90 -15.34
N ALA A 195 -70.51 45.19 -15.52
CA ALA A 195 -71.41 46.12 -14.86
C ALA A 195 -72.79 45.95 -15.37
N ALA A 196 -73.77 46.02 -14.48
CA ALA A 196 -75.15 46.50 -14.69
C ALA A 196 -75.92 46.35 -13.34
N ALA A 197 -76.48 47.25 -12.81
CA ALA A 197 -77.39 48.38 -13.04
C ALA A 197 -78.48 48.33 -12.01
N ALA A 198 -78.60 49.41 -11.33
CA ALA A 198 -79.75 50.11 -10.75
C ALA A 198 -81.10 49.40 -10.73
N LYS A 199 -81.69 49.23 -9.62
CA LYS A 199 -82.86 50.05 -9.14
C LYS A 199 -83.07 49.75 -7.67
#